data_44d96c7af53990cac00a03dc0763597d
#
_entry.id   44d96c7af53990cac00a03dc0763597d
#
_cell.length_a   1.000
_cell.length_b   1.000
_cell.length_c   1.000
_cell.angle_alpha   90.00
_cell.angle_beta   90.00
_cell.angle_gamma   90.00
#
_symmetry.space_group_name_H-M   'P 1'
#
loop_
_entity.id
_entity.type
_entity.pdbx_description
1 polymer ?
#
loop_
_entity_poly.entity_id
_entity_poly.type
_entity_poly.pdbx_seq_one_letter_code
_entity_poly.pdbx_strand_id
1 'polypeptide(L)'
;MNFSIAIEPPRAPGVDDLLRQGDEYAFSLYPPESCYLLDVATLERPEVTVFVGRDAAGFALGMAAIVDRGDGTAELKRLFVDDRARGLGLAVAILSSLESDAVRRGINRLELETGPLQHAAIALYGKLGYERIPNFGHYVGDPYSVCFAKELSSERSQALTPGSLAGS
;
A
#
# COMPACT_ATOMS: atom_id res chain seq x y z
N MET A 1 7.19 17.55 9.04
CA MET A 1 7.66 17.54 7.64
C MET A 1 6.46 17.44 6.73
N ASN A 2 6.40 18.25 5.70
CA ASN A 2 5.29 18.21 4.75
C ASN A 2 5.60 17.27 3.60
N PHE A 3 4.69 16.34 3.35
CA PHE A 3 4.80 15.39 2.24
C PHE A 3 3.70 15.67 1.22
N SER A 4 4.02 15.42 -0.04
CA SER A 4 3.03 15.36 -1.11
C SER A 4 2.97 13.95 -1.67
N ILE A 5 1.76 13.45 -1.89
CA ILE A 5 1.53 12.11 -2.43
C ILE A 5 0.93 12.27 -3.81
N ALA A 6 1.51 11.58 -4.80
CA ALA A 6 1.01 11.63 -6.16
C ALA A 6 1.17 10.27 -6.84
N ILE A 7 0.33 10.03 -7.83
CA ILE A 7 0.49 8.88 -8.73
C ILE A 7 1.61 9.24 -9.69
N GLU A 8 2.62 8.37 -9.77
CA GLU A 8 3.78 8.60 -10.61
C GLU A 8 4.18 7.28 -11.30
N PRO A 9 4.83 7.35 -12.45
CA PRO A 9 5.34 6.13 -13.08
C PRO A 9 6.45 5.51 -12.21
N PRO A 10 6.61 4.17 -12.28
CA PRO A 10 7.62 3.51 -11.44
C PRO A 10 9.07 3.89 -11.78
N ARG A 11 9.31 4.56 -12.92
CA ARG A 11 10.63 5.07 -13.29
C ARG A 11 10.81 6.54 -12.93
N ALA A 12 9.89 7.14 -12.18
CA ALA A 12 10.04 8.52 -11.72
C ALA A 12 11.30 8.65 -10.84
N PRO A 13 11.90 9.86 -10.78
CA PRO A 13 13.14 10.06 -10.03
C PRO A 13 13.05 9.59 -8.58
N GLY A 14 14.03 8.79 -8.15
CA GLY A 14 14.15 8.31 -6.79
C GLY A 14 13.36 7.04 -6.48
N VAL A 15 12.45 6.62 -7.34
CA VAL A 15 11.65 5.41 -7.10
C VAL A 15 12.53 4.16 -7.17
N ASP A 16 13.50 4.12 -8.07
CA ASP A 16 14.46 3.02 -8.17
C ASP A 16 15.20 2.79 -6.86
N ASP A 17 15.59 3.87 -6.18
CA ASP A 17 16.27 3.76 -4.90
C ASP A 17 15.33 3.20 -3.81
N LEU A 18 14.07 3.61 -3.80
CA LEU A 18 13.10 3.04 -2.87
C LEU A 18 12.87 1.55 -3.12
N LEU A 19 12.78 1.14 -4.38
CA LEU A 19 12.63 -0.26 -4.74
C LEU A 19 13.85 -1.07 -4.29
N ARG A 20 15.05 -0.55 -4.53
CA ARG A 20 16.29 -1.20 -4.10
C ARG A 20 16.34 -1.37 -2.58
N GLN A 21 16.02 -0.32 -1.84
CA GLN A 21 16.00 -0.38 -0.37
C GLN A 21 14.96 -1.39 0.12
N GLY A 22 13.78 -1.41 -0.49
CA GLY A 22 12.74 -2.38 -0.16
C GLY A 22 13.17 -3.82 -0.43
N ASP A 23 13.83 -4.06 -1.55
CA ASP A 23 14.38 -5.38 -1.88
C ASP A 23 15.42 -5.82 -0.86
N GLU A 24 16.37 -4.96 -0.55
CA GLU A 24 17.42 -5.26 0.42
C GLU A 24 16.83 -5.58 1.79
N TYR A 25 15.83 -4.82 2.21
CA TYR A 25 15.16 -5.06 3.49
C TYR A 25 14.47 -6.42 3.51
N ALA A 26 13.72 -6.75 2.47
CA ALA A 26 13.03 -8.03 2.38
C ALA A 26 14.03 -9.21 2.39
N PHE A 27 15.09 -9.11 1.60
CA PHE A 27 16.11 -10.15 1.55
C PHE A 27 16.90 -10.30 2.85
N SER A 28 16.93 -9.25 3.68
CA SER A 28 17.58 -9.34 5.01
C SER A 28 16.73 -10.13 6.01
N LEU A 29 15.43 -10.28 5.76
CA LEU A 29 14.48 -10.91 6.68
C LEU A 29 14.02 -12.30 6.24
N TYR A 30 13.94 -12.54 4.93
CA TYR A 30 13.28 -13.73 4.40
C TYR A 30 14.11 -14.39 3.31
N PRO A 31 13.93 -15.72 3.08
CA PRO A 31 14.54 -16.37 1.94
C PRO A 31 13.99 -15.77 0.62
N PRO A 32 14.80 -15.76 -0.45
CA PRO A 32 14.39 -15.13 -1.72
C PRO A 32 13.07 -15.64 -2.28
N GLU A 33 12.78 -16.93 -2.13
CA GLU A 33 11.53 -17.54 -2.61
C GLU A 33 10.29 -17.04 -1.87
N SER A 34 10.47 -16.41 -0.71
CA SER A 34 9.38 -15.80 0.06
C SER A 34 9.36 -14.27 -0.03
N CYS A 35 10.14 -13.69 -0.94
CA CYS A 35 10.16 -12.26 -1.21
C CYS A 35 9.40 -11.99 -2.50
N TYR A 36 8.12 -11.63 -2.36
CA TYR A 36 7.19 -11.43 -3.48
C TYR A 36 7.26 -9.98 -3.94
N LEU A 37 8.37 -9.61 -4.55
CA LEU A 37 8.68 -8.23 -4.91
C LEU A 37 8.41 -7.98 -6.40
N LEU A 38 7.47 -7.09 -6.70
CA LEU A 38 7.18 -6.71 -8.07
C LEU A 38 8.33 -5.83 -8.60
N ASP A 39 8.85 -6.20 -9.77
CA ASP A 39 9.89 -5.42 -10.43
C ASP A 39 9.28 -4.23 -11.20
N VAL A 40 10.15 -3.38 -11.74
CA VAL A 40 9.72 -2.18 -12.47
C VAL A 40 8.83 -2.53 -13.65
N ALA A 41 9.18 -3.57 -14.42
CA ALA A 41 8.40 -3.97 -15.59
C ALA A 41 6.97 -4.36 -15.21
N THR A 42 6.81 -5.09 -14.09
CA THR A 42 5.49 -5.44 -13.58
C THR A 42 4.74 -4.21 -13.11
N LEU A 43 5.43 -3.29 -12.43
CA LEU A 43 4.83 -2.04 -11.95
C LEU A 43 4.37 -1.12 -13.09
N GLU A 44 4.89 -1.31 -14.30
CA GLU A 44 4.48 -0.55 -15.48
C GLU A 44 3.22 -1.07 -16.16
N ARG A 45 2.69 -2.21 -15.70
CA ARG A 45 1.46 -2.78 -16.29
C ARG A 45 0.25 -1.88 -16.04
N PRO A 46 -0.72 -1.86 -16.96
CA PRO A 46 -1.89 -0.97 -16.86
C PRO A 46 -2.70 -1.14 -15.58
N GLU A 47 -2.77 -2.36 -15.03
CA GLU A 47 -3.51 -2.65 -13.81
C GLU A 47 -2.82 -2.16 -12.54
N VAL A 48 -1.58 -1.69 -12.64
CA VAL A 48 -0.78 -1.25 -11.49
C VAL A 48 -0.74 0.27 -11.42
N THR A 49 -1.00 0.81 -10.23
CA THR A 49 -0.88 2.25 -9.94
C THR A 49 0.15 2.43 -8.84
N VAL A 50 1.13 3.29 -9.07
CA VAL A 50 2.20 3.58 -8.12
C VAL A 50 1.96 4.95 -7.49
N PHE A 51 2.02 4.99 -6.17
CA PHE A 51 1.91 6.22 -5.37
C PHE A 51 3.27 6.53 -4.78
N VAL A 52 3.71 7.78 -4.91
CA VAL A 52 5.01 8.23 -4.42
C VAL A 52 4.81 9.39 -3.46
N GLY A 53 5.47 9.32 -2.32
CA GLY A 53 5.50 10.41 -1.35
C GLY A 53 6.83 11.14 -1.42
N ARG A 54 6.75 12.47 -1.57
CA ARG A 54 7.93 13.34 -1.67
C ARG A 54 7.89 14.40 -0.60
N ASP A 55 9.08 14.82 -0.15
CA ASP A 55 9.18 15.95 0.76
C ASP A 55 9.11 17.29 -0.01
N ALA A 56 9.22 18.39 0.71
CA ALA A 56 9.15 19.72 0.12
C ALA A 56 10.28 19.99 -0.87
N ALA A 57 11.41 19.31 -0.77
CA ALA A 57 12.54 19.43 -1.69
C ALA A 57 12.41 18.53 -2.92
N GLY A 58 11.39 17.67 -2.96
CA GLY A 58 11.13 16.78 -4.07
C GLY A 58 11.77 15.40 -3.97
N PHE A 59 12.40 15.07 -2.83
CA PHE A 59 12.97 13.74 -2.64
C PHE A 59 11.87 12.70 -2.46
N ALA A 60 11.97 11.59 -3.20
CA ALA A 60 11.07 10.46 -3.04
C ALA A 60 11.44 9.71 -1.76
N LEU A 61 10.57 9.72 -0.76
CA LEU A 61 10.83 9.13 0.54
C LEU A 61 9.91 7.98 0.90
N GLY A 62 8.91 7.71 0.09
CA GLY A 62 8.03 6.57 0.30
C GLY A 62 7.24 6.23 -0.95
N MET A 63 6.76 5.01 -1.01
CA MET A 63 5.96 4.54 -2.14
C MET A 63 5.03 3.41 -1.72
N ALA A 64 4.02 3.18 -2.52
CA ALA A 64 3.21 1.97 -2.50
C ALA A 64 2.58 1.79 -3.87
N ALA A 65 2.14 0.58 -4.15
CA ALA A 65 1.45 0.28 -5.40
C ALA A 65 0.18 -0.51 -5.11
N ILE A 66 -0.82 -0.38 -5.98
CA ILE A 66 -1.98 -1.27 -5.98
C ILE A 66 -2.08 -1.96 -7.32
N VAL A 67 -2.44 -3.23 -7.27
CA VAL A 67 -2.71 -4.03 -8.46
C VAL A 67 -4.22 -4.26 -8.52
N ASP A 68 -4.88 -3.63 -9.47
CA ASP A 68 -6.33 -3.76 -9.67
C ASP A 68 -6.63 -5.11 -10.30
N ARG A 69 -7.48 -5.91 -9.66
CA ARG A 69 -7.85 -7.23 -10.17
C ARG A 69 -9.03 -7.21 -11.12
N GLY A 70 -9.67 -6.05 -11.29
CA GLY A 70 -10.81 -5.89 -12.19
C GLY A 70 -12.14 -6.42 -11.65
N ASP A 71 -12.18 -6.87 -10.41
CA ASP A 71 -13.37 -7.47 -9.79
C ASP A 71 -13.85 -6.70 -8.55
N GLY A 72 -13.39 -5.47 -8.39
CA GLY A 72 -13.68 -4.66 -7.21
C GLY A 72 -12.68 -4.83 -6.09
N THR A 73 -11.70 -5.71 -6.25
CA THR A 73 -10.61 -5.89 -5.28
C THR A 73 -9.27 -5.49 -5.87
N ALA A 74 -8.33 -5.16 -5.01
CA ALA A 74 -6.96 -4.86 -5.42
C ALA A 74 -5.99 -5.33 -4.34
N GLU A 75 -4.75 -5.52 -4.75
CA GLU A 75 -3.69 -5.93 -3.84
C GLU A 75 -2.70 -4.79 -3.63
N LEU A 76 -2.43 -4.47 -2.37
CA LEU A 76 -1.40 -3.51 -1.98
C LEU A 76 -0.04 -4.19 -2.07
N LYS A 77 0.91 -3.54 -2.75
CA LYS A 77 2.27 -4.04 -2.95
C LYS A 77 3.27 -2.91 -2.72
N ARG A 78 4.49 -3.27 -2.37
CA ARG A 78 5.62 -2.35 -2.38
C ARG A 78 5.47 -1.14 -1.46
N LEU A 79 4.74 -1.27 -0.34
CA LEU A 79 4.75 -0.20 0.66
C LEU A 79 6.15 -0.15 1.30
N PHE A 80 6.80 0.98 1.15
CA PHE A 80 8.13 1.20 1.72
C PHE A 80 8.33 2.69 2.02
N VAL A 81 8.96 2.99 3.15
CA VAL A 81 9.30 4.34 3.55
C VAL A 81 10.79 4.37 3.91
N ASP A 82 11.51 5.33 3.31
CA ASP A 82 12.92 5.57 3.59
C ASP A 82 13.14 5.88 5.08
N ASP A 83 14.25 5.46 5.64
CA ASP A 83 14.58 5.69 7.04
C ASP A 83 14.48 7.16 7.43
N ARG A 84 14.83 8.07 6.52
CA ARG A 84 14.77 9.51 6.75
C ARG A 84 13.37 10.03 7.05
N ALA A 85 12.34 9.30 6.62
CA ALA A 85 10.95 9.71 6.78
C ALA A 85 10.16 8.82 7.75
N ARG A 86 10.80 7.85 8.38
CA ARG A 86 10.11 6.95 9.33
C ARG A 86 9.65 7.71 10.56
N GLY A 87 8.48 7.33 11.07
CA GLY A 87 7.89 7.96 12.24
C GLY A 87 7.29 9.34 11.99
N LEU A 88 7.25 9.79 10.73
CA LEU A 88 6.74 11.11 10.35
C LEU A 88 5.34 11.07 9.71
N GLY A 89 4.70 9.88 9.70
CA GLY A 89 3.35 9.73 9.17
C GLY A 89 3.26 9.54 7.65
N LEU A 90 4.38 9.33 6.97
CA LEU A 90 4.37 9.21 5.51
C LEU A 90 3.62 7.94 5.05
N ALA A 91 3.82 6.80 5.72
CA ALA A 91 3.11 5.58 5.34
C ALA A 91 1.60 5.75 5.47
N VAL A 92 1.14 6.40 6.55
CA VAL A 92 -0.27 6.69 6.75
C VAL A 92 -0.80 7.59 5.63
N ALA A 93 -0.05 8.63 5.27
CA ALA A 93 -0.43 9.56 4.20
C ALA A 93 -0.54 8.85 2.85
N ILE A 94 0.42 7.98 2.54
CA ILE A 94 0.40 7.20 1.29
C ILE A 94 -0.82 6.28 1.27
N LEU A 95 -1.06 5.53 2.33
CA LEU A 95 -2.20 4.61 2.40
C LEU A 95 -3.54 5.34 2.33
N SER A 96 -3.65 6.49 2.98
CA SER A 96 -4.86 7.31 2.91
C SER A 96 -5.16 7.77 1.48
N SER A 97 -4.14 8.25 0.78
CA SER A 97 -4.26 8.69 -0.61
C SER A 97 -4.63 7.52 -1.54
N LEU A 98 -3.97 6.40 -1.34
CA LEU A 98 -4.17 5.18 -2.12
C LEU A 98 -5.59 4.62 -1.92
N GLU A 99 -6.07 4.57 -0.67
CA GLU A 99 -7.41 4.08 -0.37
C GLU A 99 -8.48 4.98 -0.97
N SER A 100 -8.29 6.29 -0.88
CA SER A 100 -9.24 7.24 -1.48
C SER A 100 -9.32 7.10 -2.99
N ASP A 101 -8.19 6.92 -3.66
CA ASP A 101 -8.14 6.71 -5.09
C ASP A 101 -8.81 5.37 -5.47
N ALA A 102 -8.55 4.33 -4.71
CA ALA A 102 -9.15 3.02 -4.94
C ALA A 102 -10.68 3.09 -4.88
N VAL A 103 -11.22 3.76 -3.87
CA VAL A 103 -12.68 3.95 -3.76
C VAL A 103 -13.24 4.66 -4.99
N ARG A 104 -12.57 5.71 -5.47
CA ARG A 104 -13.02 6.44 -6.66
C ARG A 104 -13.05 5.56 -7.91
N ARG A 105 -12.20 4.53 -7.96
CA ARG A 105 -12.14 3.59 -9.09
C ARG A 105 -13.08 2.40 -8.95
N GLY A 106 -13.88 2.36 -7.87
CA GLY A 106 -14.80 1.25 -7.64
C GLY A 106 -14.18 0.05 -6.94
N ILE A 107 -12.98 0.19 -6.40
CA ILE A 107 -12.35 -0.85 -5.60
C ILE A 107 -12.92 -0.77 -4.19
N ASN A 108 -13.49 -1.87 -3.71
CA ASN A 108 -14.15 -1.91 -2.41
C ASN A 108 -13.43 -2.76 -1.38
N ARG A 109 -12.33 -3.40 -1.76
CA ARG A 109 -11.54 -4.23 -0.85
C ARG A 109 -10.08 -4.22 -1.26
N LEU A 110 -9.21 -3.96 -0.29
CA LEU A 110 -7.76 -4.11 -0.46
C LEU A 110 -7.30 -5.33 0.32
N GLU A 111 -6.42 -6.10 -0.30
CA GLU A 111 -5.74 -7.21 0.34
C GLU A 111 -4.24 -6.98 0.25
N LEU A 112 -3.50 -7.54 1.19
CA LEU A 112 -2.05 -7.42 1.21
C LEU A 112 -1.42 -8.63 1.88
N GLU A 113 -0.15 -8.83 1.57
CA GLU A 113 0.70 -9.78 2.26
C GLU A 113 1.90 -9.04 2.83
N THR A 114 2.32 -9.44 4.01
CA THR A 114 3.56 -8.98 4.64
C THR A 114 4.22 -10.14 5.34
N GLY A 115 5.46 -9.96 5.77
CA GLY A 115 6.15 -10.99 6.50
C GLY A 115 5.90 -10.89 8.02
N PRO A 116 5.93 -12.02 8.74
CA PRO A 116 5.67 -12.02 10.18
C PRO A 116 6.72 -11.28 11.00
N LEU A 117 7.90 -11.03 10.45
CA LEU A 117 8.96 -10.28 11.12
C LEU A 117 8.83 -8.77 10.93
N GLN A 118 7.92 -8.32 10.09
CA GLN A 118 7.70 -6.89 9.84
C GLN A 118 6.70 -6.33 10.85
N HIS A 119 7.14 -6.25 12.10
CA HIS A 119 6.28 -5.88 13.23
C HIS A 119 5.69 -4.48 13.09
N ALA A 120 6.48 -3.52 12.60
CA ALA A 120 6.01 -2.15 12.41
C ALA A 120 4.91 -2.07 11.35
N ALA A 121 5.07 -2.81 10.26
CA ALA A 121 4.06 -2.86 9.19
C ALA A 121 2.76 -3.50 9.68
N ILE A 122 2.88 -4.62 10.40
CA ILE A 122 1.71 -5.31 10.96
C ILE A 122 0.94 -4.40 11.93
N ALA A 123 1.67 -3.70 12.80
CA ALA A 123 1.06 -2.76 13.73
C ALA A 123 0.35 -1.61 12.98
N LEU A 124 0.98 -1.09 11.94
CA LEU A 124 0.40 -0.03 11.11
C LEU A 124 -0.90 -0.50 10.45
N TYR A 125 -0.88 -1.67 9.82
CA TYR A 125 -2.07 -2.20 9.15
C TYR A 125 -3.22 -2.40 10.12
N GLY A 126 -2.96 -2.99 11.27
CA GLY A 126 -3.99 -3.16 12.31
C GLY A 126 -4.57 -1.85 12.78
N LYS A 127 -3.72 -0.84 12.98
CA LYS A 127 -4.15 0.50 13.39
C LYS A 127 -5.02 1.17 12.34
N LEU A 128 -4.79 0.89 11.07
CA LEU A 128 -5.55 1.48 9.96
C LEU A 128 -6.78 0.67 9.58
N GLY A 129 -7.11 -0.37 10.33
CA GLY A 129 -8.33 -1.14 10.12
C GLY A 129 -8.20 -2.36 9.23
N TYR A 130 -6.98 -2.77 8.90
CA TYR A 130 -6.75 -4.02 8.18
C TYR A 130 -6.86 -5.18 9.15
N GLU A 131 -7.57 -6.23 8.75
CA GLU A 131 -7.80 -7.41 9.57
C GLU A 131 -7.07 -8.61 8.99
N ARG A 132 -6.60 -9.49 9.85
CA ARG A 132 -5.93 -10.72 9.46
C ARG A 132 -6.89 -11.63 8.71
N ILE A 133 -6.45 -12.15 7.56
CA ILE A 133 -7.19 -13.11 6.75
C ILE A 133 -6.31 -14.33 6.47
N PRO A 134 -6.91 -15.46 6.05
CA PRO A 134 -6.12 -16.59 5.57
C PRO A 134 -5.26 -16.17 4.37
N ASN A 135 -4.09 -16.79 4.22
CA ASN A 135 -3.24 -16.54 3.07
C ASN A 135 -3.98 -16.84 1.77
N PHE A 136 -3.79 -15.99 0.78
CA PHE A 136 -4.47 -16.11 -0.51
C PHE A 136 -3.46 -16.27 -1.65
N GLY A 137 -3.94 -16.74 -2.82
CA GLY A 137 -3.13 -16.84 -4.02
C GLY A 137 -1.86 -17.67 -3.81
N HIS A 138 -0.75 -17.18 -4.32
CA HIS A 138 0.53 -17.85 -4.19
C HIS A 138 1.16 -17.76 -2.80
N TYR A 139 0.53 -17.02 -1.87
CA TYR A 139 0.99 -16.97 -0.48
C TYR A 139 0.50 -18.15 0.36
N VAL A 140 -0.47 -18.92 -0.15
CA VAL A 140 -1.00 -20.08 0.57
C VAL A 140 0.14 -21.08 0.83
N GLY A 141 0.31 -21.45 2.11
CA GLY A 141 1.33 -22.40 2.50
C GLY A 141 2.71 -21.81 2.76
N ASP A 142 2.93 -20.52 2.54
CA ASP A 142 4.20 -19.89 2.85
C ASP A 142 4.24 -19.48 4.33
N PRO A 143 5.14 -20.07 5.15
CA PRO A 143 5.23 -19.73 6.57
C PRO A 143 5.76 -18.31 6.81
N TYR A 144 6.33 -17.67 5.79
CA TYR A 144 6.84 -16.31 5.87
C TYR A 144 5.85 -15.29 5.33
N SER A 145 4.57 -15.68 5.13
CA SER A 145 3.53 -14.78 4.65
C SER A 145 2.39 -14.69 5.66
N VAL A 146 1.98 -13.47 5.97
CA VAL A 146 0.74 -13.17 6.70
C VAL A 146 -0.07 -12.18 5.85
N CYS A 147 -1.37 -12.43 5.75
CA CYS A 147 -2.23 -11.64 4.88
C CYS A 147 -3.28 -10.87 5.67
N PHE A 148 -3.63 -9.71 5.14
CA PHE A 148 -4.61 -8.79 5.73
C PHE A 148 -5.53 -8.26 4.64
N ALA A 149 -6.71 -7.80 5.06
CA ALA A 149 -7.65 -7.15 4.17
C ALA A 149 -8.37 -6.01 4.87
N LYS A 150 -8.81 -5.05 4.08
CA LYS A 150 -9.64 -3.96 4.54
C LYS A 150 -10.76 -3.73 3.55
N GLU A 151 -11.99 -3.70 4.05
CA GLU A 151 -13.13 -3.25 3.24
C GLU A 151 -13.05 -1.73 3.11
N LEU A 152 -13.01 -1.26 1.88
CA LEU A 152 -13.00 0.17 1.57
C LEU A 152 -14.44 0.58 1.36
N SER A 153 -14.94 1.47 2.19
CA SER A 153 -16.30 1.58 2.11
C SER A 153 -16.81 2.83 1.50
N SER A 154 -17.77 2.53 0.99
CA SER A 154 -19.03 3.18 1.07
C SER A 154 -19.41 3.79 2.43
N GLU A 155 -18.78 3.42 3.53
CA GLU A 155 -19.05 4.02 4.84
C GLU A 155 -18.78 5.51 4.88
N ARG A 156 -17.76 6.00 4.20
CA ARG A 156 -17.53 7.44 4.09
C ARG A 156 -18.65 8.13 3.36
N SER A 157 -19.17 7.52 2.29
CA SER A 157 -20.30 8.04 1.56
C SER A 157 -21.56 7.99 2.42
N GLN A 158 -21.72 6.93 3.18
CA GLN A 158 -22.85 6.80 4.10
C GLN A 158 -22.78 7.78 5.25
N ALA A 159 -21.58 8.06 5.75
CA ALA A 159 -21.40 9.04 6.82
C ALA A 159 -21.71 10.47 6.37
N LEU A 160 -21.59 10.75 5.08
CA LEU A 160 -21.94 12.07 4.53
C LEU A 160 -23.42 12.20 4.19
N THR A 161 -24.10 11.07 4.03
CA THR A 161 -25.52 11.06 3.70
C THR A 161 -26.45 11.55 4.83
N PRO A 162 -26.13 11.32 6.09
CA PRO A 162 -27.02 11.78 7.18
C PRO A 162 -27.34 13.26 7.16
N GLY A 163 -26.45 14.05 6.59
CA GLY A 163 -26.73 15.47 6.42
C GLY A 163 -27.98 15.75 5.61
N SER A 164 -28.31 14.88 4.68
CA SER A 164 -29.51 15.02 3.89
C SER A 164 -30.77 14.63 4.65
N LEU A 165 -30.62 13.82 5.67
CA LEU A 165 -31.75 13.41 6.49
C LEU A 165 -32.21 14.52 7.43
N ALA A 166 -31.30 15.39 7.79
CA ALA A 166 -31.63 16.51 8.65
C ALA A 166 -32.54 17.51 7.96
N GLY A 167 -32.61 17.46 6.66
CA GLY A 167 -33.46 18.34 5.88
C GLY A 167 -34.90 17.90 5.79
N SER A 168 -35.22 16.76 6.31
CA SER A 168 -36.58 16.23 6.24
C SER A 168 -37.45 16.70 7.37
#